data_fc9c99bbaa1e490c5104745e1c1c886b
#
_entry.id   fc9c99bbaa1e490c5104745e1c1c886b
#
_cell.length_a   1.000
_cell.length_b   1.000
_cell.length_c   1.000
_cell.angle_alpha   90.00
_cell.angle_beta   90.00
_cell.angle_gamma   90.00
#
_symmetry.space_group_name_H-M   'P 1'
#
loop_
_entity.id
_entity.type
_entity.pdbx_description
1 polymer ?
#
loop_
_entity_poly.entity_id
_entity_poly.type
_entity_poly.pdbx_seq_one_letter_code
_entity_poly.pdbx_strand_id
1 'polypeptide(L)'
;MTTKAATPWGQTTVLEELRVAQRAGDRRFETIVQLLQDEKGGELVRFAYSTDGTVRRGPVTLRGRDLERLRSELAARPRLAGALGFTAP
;
A
#
# COMPACT_ATOMS: atom_id res chain seq x y z
N MET A 1 6.61 0.22 16.97
CA MET A 1 7.81 -0.25 16.27
C MET A 1 7.80 0.26 14.84
N THR A 2 8.88 0.86 14.38
CA THR A 2 8.95 1.50 13.07
C THR A 2 9.36 0.49 12.01
N THR A 3 8.58 0.36 10.96
CA THR A 3 8.89 -0.53 9.85
C THR A 3 9.68 0.24 8.80
N LYS A 4 10.78 -0.35 8.35
CA LYS A 4 11.62 0.22 7.31
C LYS A 4 11.34 -0.40 5.96
N ALA A 5 11.53 0.36 4.90
CA ALA A 5 11.37 -0.13 3.54
C ALA A 5 12.44 0.48 2.65
N ALA A 6 13.06 -0.35 1.81
CA ALA A 6 14.07 0.11 0.85
C ALA A 6 13.37 0.55 -0.44
N THR A 7 13.81 1.67 -0.99
CA THR A 7 13.31 2.18 -2.26
C THR A 7 14.48 2.59 -3.15
N PRO A 8 14.25 2.83 -4.46
CA PRO A 8 15.30 3.37 -5.33
C PRO A 8 15.88 4.70 -4.84
N TRP A 9 15.12 5.42 -4.00
CA TRP A 9 15.56 6.71 -3.44
C TRP A 9 16.12 6.57 -2.03
N GLY A 10 16.40 5.34 -1.56
CA GLY A 10 17.01 5.09 -0.26
C GLY A 10 16.08 4.44 0.73
N GLN A 11 16.50 4.41 1.98
CA GLN A 11 15.72 3.83 3.07
C GLN A 11 14.59 4.76 3.46
N THR A 12 13.45 4.17 3.79
CA THR A 12 12.26 4.91 4.21
C THR A 12 11.66 4.26 5.45
N THR A 13 10.78 5.01 6.10
CA THR A 13 9.96 4.53 7.20
C THR A 13 8.53 4.39 6.71
N VAL A 14 7.88 3.28 7.01
CA VAL A 14 6.48 3.08 6.68
C VAL A 14 5.63 3.83 7.71
N LEU A 15 4.88 4.83 7.27
CA LEU A 15 4.03 5.63 8.13
C LEU A 15 2.63 5.05 8.26
N GLU A 16 2.05 4.64 7.14
CA GLU A 16 0.75 3.98 7.09
C GLU A 16 0.79 2.90 6.02
N GLU A 17 0.00 1.87 6.22
CA GLU A 17 -0.07 0.76 5.28
C GLU A 17 -1.48 0.20 5.29
N LEU A 18 -1.96 -0.16 4.10
CA LEU A 18 -3.19 -0.92 3.99
C LEU A 18 -2.94 -2.17 3.16
N ARG A 19 -3.75 -3.17 3.39
CA ARG A 19 -3.68 -4.43 2.66
C ARG A 19 -5.07 -4.81 2.18
N VAL A 20 -5.15 -5.26 0.94
CA VAL A 20 -6.40 -5.75 0.35
C VAL A 20 -6.14 -7.20 -0.03
N ALA A 21 -6.79 -8.12 0.68
CA ALA A 21 -6.68 -9.55 0.38
C ALA A 21 -7.40 -9.85 -0.93
N GLN A 22 -6.75 -10.62 -1.78
CA GLN A 22 -7.28 -10.99 -3.08
C GLN A 22 -7.12 -12.48 -3.32
N ARG A 23 -7.91 -13.00 -4.24
CA ARG A 23 -7.86 -14.40 -4.59
C ARG A 23 -8.11 -14.56 -6.10
N ALA A 24 -7.29 -15.38 -6.73
CA ALA A 24 -7.47 -15.76 -8.13
C ALA A 24 -7.37 -17.29 -8.19
N GLY A 25 -8.52 -17.96 -8.31
CA GLY A 25 -8.57 -19.42 -8.21
C GLY A 25 -8.10 -19.88 -6.84
N ASP A 26 -7.09 -20.74 -6.80
CA ASP A 26 -6.49 -21.25 -5.57
C ASP A 26 -5.37 -20.36 -5.04
N ARG A 27 -5.01 -19.31 -5.77
CA ARG A 27 -3.89 -18.45 -5.41
C ARG A 27 -4.40 -17.31 -4.54
N ARG A 28 -3.71 -17.10 -3.43
CA ARG A 28 -3.99 -15.99 -2.52
C ARG A 28 -2.85 -14.98 -2.60
N PHE A 29 -3.21 -13.72 -2.63
CA PHE A 29 -2.23 -12.65 -2.61
C PHE A 29 -2.85 -11.43 -1.97
N GLU A 30 -2.03 -10.44 -1.67
CA GLU A 30 -2.49 -9.19 -1.10
C GLU A 30 -1.92 -8.03 -1.90
N THR A 31 -2.75 -7.03 -2.16
CA THR A 31 -2.26 -5.74 -2.63
C THR A 31 -1.94 -4.92 -1.40
N ILE A 32 -0.77 -4.29 -1.42
CA ILE A 32 -0.26 -3.49 -0.32
C ILE A 32 -0.08 -2.06 -0.83
N VAL A 33 -0.60 -1.10 -0.08
CA VAL A 33 -0.35 0.33 -0.37
C VAL A 33 0.28 0.93 0.86
N GLN A 34 1.41 1.58 0.69
CA GLN A 34 2.20 2.12 1.78
C GLN A 34 2.48 3.60 1.59
N LEU A 35 2.33 4.36 2.67
CA LEU A 35 2.84 5.71 2.74
C LEU A 35 4.21 5.62 3.41
N LEU A 36 5.24 6.07 2.70
CA LEU A 36 6.62 6.01 3.13
C LEU A 36 7.15 7.41 3.35
N GLN A 37 8.08 7.54 4.30
CA GLN A 37 8.78 8.80 4.53
C GLN A 37 10.27 8.57 4.37
N ASP A 38 10.91 9.38 3.52
CA ASP A 38 12.36 9.27 3.31
C ASP A 38 13.11 10.01 4.43
N GLU A 39 14.44 9.95 4.36
CA GLU A 39 15.30 10.53 5.39
C GLU A 39 15.22 12.05 5.47
N LYS A 40 14.75 12.68 4.40
CA LYS A 40 14.60 14.14 4.33
C LYS A 40 13.19 14.60 4.68
N GLY A 41 12.33 13.68 5.08
CA GLY A 41 10.95 13.99 5.42
C GLY A 41 9.99 13.98 4.25
N GLY A 42 10.45 13.69 3.04
CA GLY A 42 9.59 13.58 1.87
C GLY A 42 8.73 12.33 1.91
N GLU A 43 7.56 12.41 1.30
CA GLU A 43 6.61 11.29 1.30
C GLU A 43 6.56 10.61 -0.05
N LEU A 44 6.48 9.29 -0.02
CA LEU A 44 6.36 8.43 -1.20
C LEU A 44 5.19 7.49 -0.98
N VAL A 45 4.51 7.12 -2.05
CA VAL A 45 3.46 6.09 -1.99
C VAL A 45 3.93 4.91 -2.82
N ARG A 46 3.86 3.73 -2.25
CA ARG A 46 4.26 2.51 -2.94
C ARG A 46 3.09 1.55 -3.02
N PHE A 47 2.85 1.04 -4.23
CA PHE A 47 1.93 -0.05 -4.48
C PHE A 47 2.74 -1.31 -4.71
N ALA A 48 2.36 -2.39 -4.03
CA ALA A 48 3.03 -3.69 -4.17
C ALA A 48 2.01 -4.79 -3.97
N TYR A 49 2.40 -6.02 -4.28
CA TYR A 49 1.60 -7.17 -3.89
C TYR A 49 2.49 -8.19 -3.22
N SER A 50 1.88 -9.08 -2.46
CA SER A 50 2.62 -10.16 -1.81
C SER A 50 1.94 -11.49 -2.09
N THR A 51 2.74 -12.55 -2.19
CA THR A 51 2.29 -13.92 -2.24
C THR A 51 2.99 -14.66 -1.12
N ASP A 52 2.21 -15.40 -0.31
CA ASP A 52 2.76 -16.18 0.80
C ASP A 52 3.66 -15.35 1.71
N GLY A 53 3.27 -14.08 1.94
CA GLY A 53 4.02 -13.19 2.81
C GLY A 53 5.24 -12.53 2.19
N THR A 54 5.58 -12.87 0.95
CA THR A 54 6.74 -12.32 0.25
C THR A 54 6.29 -11.21 -0.69
N VAL A 55 6.86 -10.03 -0.53
CA VAL A 55 6.57 -8.89 -1.42
C VAL A 55 7.16 -9.18 -2.79
N ARG A 56 6.35 -8.97 -3.83
CA ARG A 56 6.73 -9.24 -5.22
C ARG A 56 6.77 -7.96 -6.01
N ARG A 57 7.54 -7.97 -7.08
CA ARG A 57 7.57 -6.91 -8.08
C ARG A 57 6.63 -7.28 -9.21
N GLY A 58 6.01 -6.27 -9.80
CA GLY A 58 5.14 -6.49 -10.95
C GLY A 58 3.90 -5.63 -10.88
N PRO A 59 3.00 -5.78 -11.85
CA PRO A 59 1.79 -4.98 -11.88
C PRO A 59 0.87 -5.34 -10.71
N VAL A 60 0.22 -4.31 -10.17
CA VAL A 60 -0.83 -4.46 -9.17
C VAL A 60 -2.16 -4.36 -9.93
N THR A 61 -2.97 -5.39 -9.83
CA THR A 61 -4.26 -5.45 -10.53
C THR A 61 -5.39 -5.55 -9.52
N LEU A 62 -6.36 -4.65 -9.60
CA LEU A 62 -7.49 -4.59 -8.69
C LEU A 62 -8.78 -4.70 -9.49
N ARG A 63 -9.68 -5.57 -9.03
CA ARG A 63 -11.02 -5.68 -9.58
C ARG A 63 -11.92 -4.63 -8.94
N GLY A 64 -13.12 -4.44 -9.48
CA GLY A 64 -14.07 -3.49 -8.92
C GLY A 64 -14.34 -3.74 -7.42
N ARG A 65 -14.54 -5.01 -7.06
CA ARG A 65 -14.78 -5.37 -5.63
C ARG A 65 -13.57 -5.07 -4.75
N ASP A 66 -12.37 -5.18 -5.32
CA ASP A 66 -11.14 -4.89 -4.56
C ASP A 66 -10.98 -3.39 -4.38
N LEU A 67 -11.43 -2.59 -5.35
CA LEU A 67 -11.41 -1.14 -5.23
C LEU A 67 -12.35 -0.64 -4.13
N GLU A 68 -13.48 -1.33 -3.94
CA GLU A 68 -14.39 -1.03 -2.84
C GLU A 68 -13.70 -1.22 -1.49
N ARG A 69 -12.98 -2.34 -1.35
CA ARG A 69 -12.21 -2.61 -0.14
C ARG A 69 -11.10 -1.59 0.05
N LEU A 70 -10.43 -1.22 -1.04
CA LEU A 70 -9.38 -0.22 -1.00
C LEU A 70 -9.92 1.10 -0.44
N ARG A 71 -11.08 1.54 -0.93
CA ARG A 71 -11.72 2.76 -0.42
C ARG A 71 -12.01 2.69 1.06
N SER A 72 -12.54 1.54 1.52
CA SER A 72 -12.85 1.34 2.94
C SER A 72 -11.58 1.41 3.78
N GLU A 73 -10.50 0.79 3.31
CA GLU A 73 -9.23 0.80 4.02
C GLU A 73 -8.62 2.21 4.04
N LEU A 74 -8.75 2.96 2.97
CA LEU A 74 -8.25 4.33 2.90
C LEU A 74 -9.00 5.25 3.89
N ALA A 75 -10.28 5.00 4.12
CA ALA A 75 -11.05 5.79 5.07
C ALA A 75 -10.47 5.72 6.49
N ALA A 76 -9.82 4.61 6.83
CA ALA A 76 -9.18 4.43 8.13
C ALA A 76 -7.73 4.93 8.16
N ARG A 77 -7.21 5.43 7.02
CA ARG A 77 -5.81 5.86 6.90
C ARG A 77 -5.75 7.25 6.25
N PRO A 78 -6.04 8.28 7.03
CA PRO A 78 -6.20 9.64 6.47
C PRO A 78 -4.92 10.20 5.85
N ARG A 79 -3.75 9.87 6.36
CA ARG A 79 -2.49 10.36 5.80
C ARG A 79 -2.25 9.76 4.42
N LEU A 80 -2.48 8.47 4.27
CA LEU A 80 -2.32 7.77 3.00
C LEU A 80 -3.37 8.28 1.99
N ALA A 81 -4.62 8.42 2.42
CA ALA A 81 -5.67 8.97 1.57
C ALA A 81 -5.32 10.37 1.10
N GLY A 82 -4.81 11.21 1.99
CA GLY A 82 -4.39 12.56 1.66
C GLY A 82 -3.24 12.58 0.66
N ALA A 83 -2.26 11.72 0.83
CA ALA A 83 -1.12 11.61 -0.08
C ALA A 83 -1.56 11.20 -1.49
N LEU A 84 -2.61 10.37 -1.59
CA LEU A 84 -3.16 9.94 -2.87
C LEU A 84 -4.16 10.95 -3.46
N GLY A 85 -4.48 12.03 -2.72
CA GLY A 85 -5.46 13.01 -3.16
C GLY A 85 -6.90 12.58 -2.93
N PHE A 86 -7.16 11.52 -2.18
CA PHE A 86 -8.50 11.06 -1.84
C PHE A 86 -8.91 11.65 -0.52
N THR A 87 -9.21 12.93 -0.51
CA THR A 87 -9.67 13.57 0.72
C THR A 87 -11.16 13.32 0.89
N ALA A 88 -11.56 13.05 2.13
CA ALA A 88 -12.98 12.96 2.45
C ALA A 88 -13.65 14.30 2.21
N PRO A 89 -14.87 14.32 1.68
CA PRO A 89 -15.62 15.56 1.53
C PRO A 89 -15.97 16.16 2.87
#